data_19749e05638e30c382a8118b66d274e2
#
_entry.id   19749e05638e30c382a8118b66d274e2
#
_cell.length_a   1.000
_cell.length_b   1.000
_cell.length_c   1.000
_cell.angle_alpha   90.00
_cell.angle_beta   90.00
_cell.angle_gamma   90.00
#
_symmetry.space_group_name_H-M   'P 1'
#
loop_
_entity.id
_entity.type
_entity.pdbx_description
1 polymer ?
#
loop_
_entity_poly.entity_id
_entity_poly.type
_entity_poly.pdbx_seq_one_letter_code
_entity_poly.pdbx_strand_id
1 'polypeptide(L)'
;YFHQFPSLQIPNYDDPDVILCKTRLYTGTFQDSDYRGFADYVNLPNTKTTKQIGENPEKYLCAMGFYNFPQFIDMNIKSGTYIHSASEPWSEEQLFSEERRNNWIGHFGLNSEQIHCSGHASRADLFHIVKEIDADVLYPVHSGSPKEYDGVVENIVYPEYGKTYEIK
;
A
#
# COMPACT_ATOMS: atom_id res chain seq x y z
N TYR A 1 12.98 10.17 -3.12
CA TYR A 1 12.45 10.18 -1.76
C TYR A 1 13.26 9.30 -0.81
N PHE A 2 13.67 8.10 -1.23
CA PHE A 2 14.40 7.13 -0.37
C PHE A 2 15.76 7.65 0.14
N HIS A 3 16.46 8.47 -0.63
CA HIS A 3 17.72 9.09 -0.21
C HIS A 3 17.59 10.05 0.98
N GLN A 4 16.39 10.55 1.25
CA GLN A 4 16.16 11.51 2.32
C GLN A 4 16.00 10.86 3.70
N PHE A 5 15.85 9.53 3.74
CA PHE A 5 15.59 8.77 4.96
C PHE A 5 16.43 7.50 5.08
N PRO A 6 17.77 7.62 5.11
CA PRO A 6 18.67 6.46 5.15
C PRO A 6 18.48 5.59 6.41
N SER A 7 17.94 6.17 7.48
CA SER A 7 17.66 5.44 8.73
C SER A 7 16.51 4.42 8.60
N LEU A 8 15.67 4.53 7.59
CA LEU A 8 14.53 3.61 7.40
C LEU A 8 14.93 2.27 6.79
N GLN A 9 16.20 2.09 6.37
CA GLN A 9 16.70 0.85 5.75
C GLN A 9 15.79 0.35 4.59
N ILE A 10 15.16 1.26 3.88
CA ILE A 10 14.34 0.94 2.71
C ILE A 10 15.28 0.60 1.56
N PRO A 11 15.09 -0.53 0.86
CA PRO A 11 15.87 -0.88 -0.32
C PRO A 11 15.87 0.26 -1.34
N ASN A 12 17.04 0.60 -1.83
CA ASN A 12 17.24 1.70 -2.77
C ASN A 12 17.62 1.14 -4.15
N TYR A 13 17.50 1.96 -5.19
CA TYR A 13 17.87 1.59 -6.56
C TYR A 13 19.38 1.25 -6.71
N ASP A 14 20.23 1.68 -5.77
CA ASP A 14 21.65 1.32 -5.69
C ASP A 14 21.90 -0.06 -5.07
N ASP A 15 20.86 -0.63 -4.43
CA ASP A 15 20.94 -1.94 -3.82
C ASP A 15 21.02 -3.00 -4.93
N PRO A 16 22.00 -3.91 -4.93
CA PRO A 16 22.16 -4.93 -5.96
C PRO A 16 20.98 -5.90 -6.03
N ASP A 17 20.21 -6.04 -4.95
CA ASP A 17 19.02 -6.89 -4.90
C ASP A 17 17.76 -6.18 -5.42
N VAL A 18 17.81 -4.86 -5.67
CA VAL A 18 16.71 -4.10 -6.25
C VAL A 18 16.80 -4.11 -7.76
N ILE A 19 15.75 -4.61 -8.41
CA ILE A 19 15.61 -4.61 -9.86
C ILE A 19 14.58 -3.59 -10.28
N LEU A 20 14.96 -2.69 -11.18
CA LEU A 20 14.04 -1.74 -11.81
C LEU A 20 13.36 -2.40 -13.00
N CYS A 21 12.03 -2.47 -12.97
CA CYS A 21 11.26 -3.06 -14.06
C CYS A 21 10.84 -2.00 -15.08
N LYS A 22 11.29 -2.15 -16.32
CA LYS A 22 10.78 -1.39 -17.47
C LYS A 22 9.44 -1.95 -17.90
N THR A 23 8.37 -1.21 -17.68
CA THR A 23 7.02 -1.57 -18.09
C THR A 23 6.70 -0.98 -19.47
N ARG A 24 5.84 -1.65 -20.24
CA ARG A 24 5.31 -1.08 -21.46
C ARG A 24 4.27 -0.02 -21.13
N LEU A 25 4.29 1.04 -21.92
CA LEU A 25 3.20 1.99 -21.89
C LEU A 25 2.00 1.48 -22.70
N TYR A 26 0.88 2.16 -22.52
CA TYR A 26 -0.41 1.85 -23.18
C TYR A 26 -0.34 1.71 -24.71
N THR A 27 0.68 2.30 -25.34
CA THR A 27 0.92 2.24 -26.78
C THR A 27 1.60 0.96 -27.27
N GLY A 28 2.00 0.08 -26.37
CA GLY A 28 2.74 -1.14 -26.69
C GLY A 28 4.17 -0.92 -27.16
N THR A 29 4.63 0.32 -27.23
CA THR A 29 5.98 0.70 -27.61
C THR A 29 6.77 1.18 -26.40
N PHE A 30 8.03 0.83 -26.37
CA PHE A 30 8.98 1.28 -25.38
C PHE A 30 9.61 2.58 -25.87
N GLN A 31 9.35 3.70 -25.21
CA GLN A 31 9.99 4.96 -25.53
C GLN A 31 10.70 5.51 -24.30
N ASP A 32 11.99 5.81 -24.42
CA ASP A 32 12.78 6.41 -23.34
C ASP A 32 12.23 7.80 -22.93
N SER A 33 11.53 8.49 -23.85
CA SER A 33 10.87 9.76 -23.59
C SER A 33 9.78 9.68 -22.51
N ASP A 34 9.21 8.51 -22.32
CA ASP A 34 8.09 8.29 -21.38
C ASP A 34 8.57 8.20 -19.93
N TYR A 35 9.88 8.06 -19.74
CA TYR A 35 10.55 7.99 -18.45
C TYR A 35 11.30 9.28 -18.11
N ARG A 36 10.88 10.43 -18.63
CA ARG A 36 11.60 11.72 -18.47
C ARG A 36 11.94 12.08 -17.02
N GLY A 37 11.11 11.71 -16.06
CA GLY A 37 11.40 11.90 -14.64
C GLY A 37 12.31 10.83 -14.02
N PHE A 38 12.65 9.78 -14.81
CA PHE A 38 13.39 8.61 -14.33
C PHE A 38 14.50 8.21 -15.30
N ALA A 39 14.91 9.10 -16.20
CA ALA A 39 15.88 8.81 -17.25
C ALA A 39 17.21 8.24 -16.72
N ASP A 40 17.63 8.71 -15.54
CA ASP A 40 18.85 8.26 -14.89
C ASP A 40 18.77 6.81 -14.38
N TYR A 41 17.55 6.29 -14.17
CA TYR A 41 17.31 4.94 -13.65
C TYR A 41 17.04 3.90 -14.74
N VAL A 42 16.55 4.32 -15.90
CA VAL A 42 16.09 3.43 -16.98
C VAL A 42 17.22 2.60 -17.59
N ASN A 43 18.46 3.10 -17.52
CA ASN A 43 19.63 2.47 -18.08
C ASN A 43 20.61 1.89 -17.06
N LEU A 44 20.18 1.76 -15.79
CA LEU A 44 21.00 1.12 -14.78
C LEU A 44 21.23 -0.36 -15.11
N PRO A 45 22.38 -0.94 -14.69
CA PRO A 45 22.70 -2.35 -14.96
C PRO A 45 21.66 -3.33 -14.40
N ASN A 46 20.97 -2.95 -13.33
CA ASN A 46 19.92 -3.72 -12.67
C ASN A 46 18.52 -3.52 -13.25
N THR A 47 18.39 -2.87 -14.41
CA THR A 47 17.10 -2.68 -15.08
C THR A 47 16.74 -3.88 -15.95
N LYS A 48 15.53 -4.39 -15.80
CA LYS A 48 14.98 -5.52 -16.60
C LYS A 48 13.63 -5.17 -17.18
N THR A 49 13.32 -5.76 -18.32
CA THR A 49 11.97 -5.70 -18.89
C THR A 49 11.05 -6.71 -18.21
N THR A 50 9.74 -6.50 -18.30
CA THR A 50 8.72 -7.46 -17.84
C THR A 50 8.94 -8.86 -18.41
N LYS A 51 9.31 -8.97 -19.70
CA LYS A 51 9.60 -10.24 -20.36
C LYS A 51 10.80 -10.95 -19.71
N GLN A 52 11.88 -10.23 -19.41
CA GLN A 52 13.07 -10.80 -18.74
C GLN A 52 12.75 -11.27 -17.31
N ILE A 53 11.87 -10.55 -16.59
CA ILE A 53 11.38 -10.99 -15.28
C ILE A 53 10.55 -12.27 -15.42
N GLY A 54 9.67 -12.32 -16.42
CA GLY A 54 8.82 -13.47 -16.71
C GLY A 54 9.55 -14.74 -17.15
N GLU A 55 10.83 -14.68 -17.53
CA GLU A 55 11.66 -15.85 -17.82
C GLU A 55 11.99 -16.67 -16.57
N ASN A 56 12.07 -16.05 -15.40
CA ASN A 56 12.33 -16.69 -14.11
C ASN A 56 11.57 -15.95 -12.98
N PRO A 57 10.24 -15.93 -13.02
CA PRO A 57 9.44 -15.07 -12.12
C PRO A 57 9.61 -15.44 -10.63
N GLU A 58 9.94 -16.70 -10.34
CA GLU A 58 10.19 -17.20 -8.99
C GLU A 58 11.39 -16.56 -8.28
N LYS A 59 12.22 -15.83 -9.02
CA LYS A 59 13.37 -15.10 -8.45
C LYS A 59 13.04 -13.70 -8.00
N TYR A 60 11.83 -13.23 -8.26
CA TYR A 60 11.49 -11.83 -8.05
C TYR A 60 10.30 -11.65 -7.11
N LEU A 61 10.44 -10.67 -6.22
CA LEU A 61 9.33 -10.04 -5.53
C LEU A 61 9.02 -8.73 -6.25
N CYS A 62 7.80 -8.61 -6.79
CA CYS A 62 7.40 -7.45 -7.58
C CYS A 62 6.50 -6.52 -6.76
N ALA A 63 6.94 -5.29 -6.49
CA ALA A 63 6.06 -4.25 -5.98
C ALA A 63 5.25 -3.64 -7.14
N MET A 64 3.94 -3.87 -7.14
CA MET A 64 3.06 -3.48 -8.24
C MET A 64 1.77 -2.85 -7.75
N GLY A 65 1.42 -1.68 -8.28
CA GLY A 65 0.07 -1.14 -8.14
C GLY A 65 -0.90 -1.79 -9.14
N PHE A 66 -2.20 -1.64 -8.87
CA PHE A 66 -3.27 -2.19 -9.72
C PHE A 66 -3.12 -1.81 -11.21
N TYR A 67 -2.71 -0.59 -11.50
CA TYR A 67 -2.51 -0.13 -12.89
C TYR A 67 -1.37 -0.81 -13.62
N ASN A 68 -0.51 -1.55 -12.90
CA ASN A 68 0.59 -2.33 -13.48
C ASN A 68 0.20 -3.79 -13.76
N PHE A 69 -0.99 -4.25 -13.40
CA PHE A 69 -1.45 -5.63 -13.63
C PHE A 69 -1.42 -6.08 -15.10
N PRO A 70 -1.63 -5.20 -16.12
CA PRO A 70 -1.40 -5.59 -17.50
C PRO A 70 0.01 -6.16 -17.78
N GLN A 71 0.98 -5.85 -16.93
CA GLN A 71 2.33 -6.40 -17.03
C GLN A 71 2.39 -7.91 -16.77
N PHE A 72 1.40 -8.48 -16.06
CA PHE A 72 1.28 -9.93 -15.89
C PHE A 72 1.17 -10.68 -17.22
N ILE A 73 0.57 -10.03 -18.24
CA ILE A 73 0.50 -10.57 -19.61
C ILE A 73 1.90 -10.66 -20.20
N ASP A 74 2.67 -9.58 -20.12
CA ASP A 74 4.05 -9.53 -20.67
C ASP A 74 5.01 -10.44 -19.90
N MET A 75 4.80 -10.61 -18.60
CA MET A 75 5.55 -11.54 -17.75
C MET A 75 5.12 -12.99 -17.97
N ASN A 76 3.98 -13.25 -18.64
CA ASN A 76 3.40 -14.58 -18.84
C ASN A 76 3.20 -15.35 -17.52
N ILE A 77 2.77 -14.66 -16.47
CA ILE A 77 2.56 -15.24 -15.15
C ILE A 77 1.48 -16.31 -15.20
N LYS A 78 1.72 -17.45 -14.55
CA LYS A 78 0.81 -18.61 -14.50
C LYS A 78 0.46 -19.02 -13.07
N SER A 79 1.24 -18.57 -12.10
CA SER A 79 1.05 -18.87 -10.68
C SER A 79 1.86 -17.90 -9.85
N GLY A 80 1.58 -17.85 -8.56
CA GLY A 80 2.29 -17.02 -7.59
C GLY A 80 1.39 -16.60 -6.44
N THR A 81 1.88 -15.74 -5.59
CA THR A 81 1.11 -15.15 -4.49
C THR A 81 1.07 -13.64 -4.67
N TYR A 82 -0.13 -13.09 -4.68
CA TYR A 82 -0.37 -11.67 -4.60
C TYR A 82 -0.64 -11.28 -3.16
N ILE A 83 0.19 -10.39 -2.61
CA ILE A 83 0.02 -9.84 -1.27
C ILE A 83 -0.58 -8.45 -1.42
N HIS A 84 -1.82 -8.28 -0.96
CA HIS A 84 -2.46 -6.96 -0.88
C HIS A 84 -2.07 -6.29 0.43
N SER A 85 -1.13 -5.34 0.34
CA SER A 85 -0.64 -4.59 1.49
C SER A 85 -1.27 -3.18 1.56
N ALA A 86 -2.59 -3.16 1.58
CA ALA A 86 -3.39 -1.96 1.77
C ALA A 86 -4.62 -2.27 2.63
N SER A 87 -5.28 -1.24 3.15
CA SER A 87 -6.50 -1.42 3.94
C SER A 87 -7.62 -2.08 3.13
N GLU A 88 -8.57 -2.65 3.84
CA GLU A 88 -9.83 -3.08 3.26
C GLU A 88 -10.57 -1.90 2.64
N PRO A 89 -11.43 -2.14 1.63
CA PRO A 89 -12.21 -1.10 1.00
C PRO A 89 -13.21 -0.49 2.00
N TRP A 90 -13.25 0.83 2.03
CA TRP A 90 -14.13 1.60 2.91
C TRP A 90 -15.17 2.44 2.15
N SER A 91 -15.19 2.37 0.82
CA SER A 91 -16.16 3.04 -0.05
C SER A 91 -16.63 2.12 -1.17
N GLU A 92 -17.79 2.42 -1.76
CA GLU A 92 -18.33 1.65 -2.90
C GLU A 92 -17.37 1.63 -4.08
N GLU A 93 -16.70 2.75 -4.37
CA GLU A 93 -15.71 2.83 -5.44
C GLU A 93 -14.53 1.88 -5.21
N GLN A 94 -14.08 1.76 -3.96
CA GLN A 94 -13.02 0.84 -3.59
C GLN A 94 -13.45 -0.63 -3.68
N LEU A 95 -14.72 -0.95 -3.39
CA LEU A 95 -15.28 -2.29 -3.60
C LEU A 95 -15.24 -2.70 -5.06
N PHE A 96 -15.59 -1.80 -6.00
CA PHE A 96 -15.45 -2.06 -7.44
C PHE A 96 -13.98 -2.26 -7.85
N SER A 97 -13.09 -1.49 -7.27
CA SER A 97 -11.66 -1.63 -7.55
C SER A 97 -11.11 -2.95 -7.02
N GLU A 98 -11.59 -3.39 -5.87
CA GLU A 98 -11.27 -4.69 -5.28
C GLU A 98 -11.78 -5.85 -6.14
N GLU A 99 -13.01 -5.81 -6.59
CA GLU A 99 -13.58 -6.81 -7.49
C GLU A 99 -12.75 -6.93 -8.78
N ARG A 100 -12.41 -5.81 -9.40
CA ARG A 100 -11.56 -5.78 -10.59
C ARG A 100 -10.18 -6.38 -10.33
N ARG A 101 -9.56 -6.04 -9.20
CA ARG A 101 -8.28 -6.62 -8.76
C ARG A 101 -8.39 -8.13 -8.62
N ASN A 102 -9.42 -8.61 -7.92
CA ASN A 102 -9.63 -10.03 -7.66
C ASN A 102 -9.88 -10.82 -8.96
N ASN A 103 -10.57 -10.22 -9.93
CA ASN A 103 -10.77 -10.81 -11.26
C ASN A 103 -9.43 -10.98 -12.01
N TRP A 104 -8.52 -9.99 -11.94
CA TRP A 104 -7.17 -10.11 -12.50
C TRP A 104 -6.38 -11.23 -11.81
N ILE A 105 -6.37 -11.24 -10.48
CA ILE A 105 -5.65 -12.24 -9.67
C ILE A 105 -6.14 -13.65 -10.02
N GLY A 106 -7.45 -13.84 -10.05
CA GLY A 106 -8.06 -15.13 -10.41
C GLY A 106 -7.75 -15.55 -11.85
N HIS A 107 -7.75 -14.61 -12.80
CA HIS A 107 -7.42 -14.89 -14.21
C HIS A 107 -5.99 -15.43 -14.37
N PHE A 108 -5.04 -14.94 -13.60
CA PHE A 108 -3.64 -15.41 -13.64
C PHE A 108 -3.35 -16.55 -12.67
N GLY A 109 -4.34 -17.10 -11.98
CA GLY A 109 -4.18 -18.22 -11.05
C GLY A 109 -3.30 -17.89 -9.85
N LEU A 110 -3.29 -16.64 -9.40
CA LEU A 110 -2.52 -16.21 -8.25
C LEU A 110 -3.29 -16.50 -6.96
N ASN A 111 -2.59 -16.93 -5.92
CA ASN A 111 -3.12 -16.91 -4.56
C ASN A 111 -3.17 -15.46 -4.07
N SER A 112 -4.21 -15.11 -3.31
CA SER A 112 -4.37 -13.77 -2.75
C SER A 112 -4.29 -13.82 -1.24
N GLU A 113 -3.42 -12.98 -0.68
CA GLU A 113 -3.26 -12.78 0.75
C GLU A 113 -3.46 -11.30 1.08
N GLN A 114 -4.22 -11.03 2.15
CA GLN A 114 -4.37 -9.68 2.71
C GLN A 114 -3.42 -9.54 3.88
N ILE A 115 -2.38 -8.72 3.72
CA ILE A 115 -1.41 -8.42 4.77
C ILE A 115 -1.21 -6.91 4.80
N HIS A 116 -1.80 -6.25 5.78
CA HIS A 116 -1.69 -4.80 5.94
C HIS A 116 -1.18 -4.45 7.32
N CYS A 117 -0.09 -3.70 7.37
CA CYS A 117 0.37 -3.01 8.55
C CYS A 117 -0.13 -1.57 8.46
N SER A 118 -1.12 -1.23 9.28
CA SER A 118 -1.71 0.10 9.29
C SER A 118 -0.65 1.17 9.56
N GLY A 119 -0.73 2.30 8.86
CA GLY A 119 0.04 3.50 9.20
C GLY A 119 -0.49 4.22 10.45
N HIS A 120 -1.54 3.68 11.08
CA HIS A 120 -2.11 4.19 12.31
C HIS A 120 -1.45 3.56 13.52
N ALA A 121 -1.51 4.23 14.65
CA ALA A 121 -1.06 3.69 15.93
C ALA A 121 -1.87 2.45 16.32
N SER A 122 -1.21 1.47 16.97
CA SER A 122 -1.90 0.31 17.51
C SER A 122 -2.89 0.70 18.61
N ARG A 123 -3.83 -0.19 18.93
CA ARG A 123 -4.75 0.00 20.06
C ARG A 123 -3.99 0.29 21.38
N ALA A 124 -2.90 -0.42 21.63
CA ALA A 124 -2.10 -0.23 22.83
C ALA A 124 -1.43 1.14 22.84
N ASP A 125 -0.88 1.57 21.70
CA ASP A 125 -0.26 2.87 21.56
C ASP A 125 -1.29 4.01 21.71
N LEU A 126 -2.48 3.86 21.12
CA LEU A 126 -3.57 4.83 21.27
C LEU A 126 -3.98 4.99 22.73
N PHE A 127 -4.14 3.89 23.47
CA PHE A 127 -4.49 3.94 24.88
C PHE A 127 -3.38 4.56 25.73
N HIS A 128 -2.12 4.26 25.39
CA HIS A 128 -0.97 4.89 26.04
C HIS A 128 -0.96 6.39 25.79
N ILE A 129 -1.07 6.82 24.54
CA ILE A 129 -1.10 8.24 24.15
C ILE A 129 -2.22 8.99 24.87
N VAL A 130 -3.43 8.45 24.88
CA VAL A 130 -4.59 9.08 25.53
C VAL A 130 -4.37 9.24 27.03
N LYS A 131 -3.77 8.26 27.70
CA LYS A 131 -3.42 8.34 29.12
C LYS A 131 -2.31 9.34 29.41
N GLU A 132 -1.29 9.42 28.55
CA GLU A 132 -0.18 10.35 28.71
C GLU A 132 -0.60 11.81 28.47
N ILE A 133 -1.57 12.02 27.55
CA ILE A 133 -2.13 13.37 27.31
C ILE A 133 -2.97 13.84 28.51
N ASP A 134 -3.65 12.91 29.18
CA ASP A 134 -4.48 13.17 30.37
C ASP A 134 -5.46 14.36 30.17
N ALA A 135 -6.18 14.32 29.05
CA ALA A 135 -7.11 15.37 28.68
C ALA A 135 -8.39 15.32 29.55
N ASP A 136 -8.96 16.48 29.88
CA ASP A 136 -10.20 16.57 30.66
C ASP A 136 -11.37 15.82 30.03
N VAL A 137 -11.42 15.72 28.69
CA VAL A 137 -12.47 15.05 27.93
C VAL A 137 -11.89 14.41 26.68
N LEU A 138 -12.22 13.15 26.43
CA LEU A 138 -11.91 12.44 25.19
C LEU A 138 -13.13 12.42 24.25
N TYR A 139 -12.93 12.83 23.00
CA TYR A 139 -13.89 12.70 21.91
C TYR A 139 -13.38 11.71 20.88
N PRO A 140 -13.74 10.43 20.93
CA PRO A 140 -13.30 9.45 19.93
C PRO A 140 -14.05 9.67 18.61
N VAL A 141 -13.36 10.26 17.64
CA VAL A 141 -13.85 10.49 16.28
C VAL A 141 -13.16 9.56 15.30
N HIS A 142 -13.81 9.28 14.17
CA HIS A 142 -13.26 8.42 13.10
C HIS A 142 -12.78 7.05 13.63
N SER A 143 -13.54 6.47 14.53
CA SER A 143 -13.25 5.18 15.17
C SER A 143 -14.35 4.17 14.88
N GLY A 144 -13.98 2.95 14.45
CA GLY A 144 -14.91 1.84 14.28
C GLY A 144 -15.39 1.23 15.62
N SER A 145 -14.65 1.45 16.71
CA SER A 145 -14.93 0.90 18.04
C SER A 145 -14.70 1.93 19.14
N PRO A 146 -15.42 3.07 19.14
CA PRO A 146 -15.16 4.15 20.09
C PRO A 146 -15.37 3.75 21.55
N LYS A 147 -16.23 2.76 21.84
CA LYS A 147 -16.48 2.24 23.18
C LYS A 147 -15.32 1.48 23.80
N GLU A 148 -14.29 1.15 23.03
CA GLU A 148 -13.09 0.51 23.59
C GLU A 148 -12.28 1.43 24.50
N TYR A 149 -12.56 2.74 24.46
CA TYR A 149 -11.98 3.70 25.40
C TYR A 149 -12.68 3.73 26.76
N ASP A 150 -13.82 3.01 26.94
CA ASP A 150 -14.49 2.90 28.24
C ASP A 150 -13.53 2.29 29.28
N GLY A 151 -13.32 2.99 30.38
CA GLY A 151 -12.40 2.62 31.43
C GLY A 151 -10.92 2.91 31.14
N VAL A 152 -10.59 3.50 29.98
CA VAL A 152 -9.23 3.99 29.68
C VAL A 152 -9.04 5.39 30.23
N VAL A 153 -10.06 6.25 30.12
CA VAL A 153 -10.14 7.60 30.67
C VAL A 153 -11.46 7.80 31.40
N GLU A 154 -11.52 8.79 32.28
CA GLU A 154 -12.71 9.03 33.10
C GLU A 154 -13.85 9.69 32.32
N ASN A 155 -13.54 10.67 31.46
CA ASN A 155 -14.54 11.49 30.77
C ASN A 155 -14.49 11.25 29.27
N ILE A 156 -15.51 10.59 28.73
CA ILE A 156 -15.64 10.32 27.30
C ILE A 156 -16.97 10.90 26.82
N VAL A 157 -16.91 11.64 25.73
CA VAL A 157 -18.10 12.10 25.01
C VAL A 157 -18.11 11.47 23.63
N TYR A 158 -19.14 10.69 23.34
CA TYR A 158 -19.32 10.09 22.01
C TYR A 158 -20.02 11.07 21.07
N PRO A 159 -19.32 11.60 20.05
CA PRO A 159 -19.91 12.60 19.17
C PRO A 159 -21.07 12.03 18.36
N GLU A 160 -22.13 12.81 18.27
CA GLU A 160 -23.30 12.52 17.44
C GLU A 160 -23.23 13.37 16.15
N TYR A 161 -23.58 12.77 15.02
CA TYR A 161 -23.59 13.49 13.76
C TYR A 161 -24.52 14.70 13.78
N GLY A 162 -24.03 15.85 13.32
CA GLY A 162 -24.79 17.11 13.28
C GLY A 162 -24.95 17.83 14.61
N LYS A 163 -24.37 17.34 15.71
CA LYS A 163 -24.42 17.99 17.02
C LYS A 163 -23.14 18.84 17.23
N THR A 164 -23.34 20.03 17.76
CA THR A 164 -22.25 20.92 18.12
C THR A 164 -21.82 20.69 19.57
N TYR A 165 -20.53 20.60 19.81
CA TYR A 165 -19.91 20.48 21.13
C TYR A 165 -19.02 21.68 21.41
N GLU A 166 -19.16 22.28 22.58
CA GLU A 166 -18.24 23.35 23.03
C GLU A 166 -17.02 22.69 23.68
N ILE A 167 -15.83 22.95 23.15
CA ILE A 167 -14.57 22.53 23.71
C ILE A 167 -14.04 23.72 24.52
N LYS A 168 -13.83 23.50 25.82
CA LYS A 168 -13.31 24.51 26.72
C LYS A 168 -11.80 24.44 26.81
#